data_a6c37cd6f92062c42e1e7c4696ff44dd
#
_entry.id   a6c37cd6f92062c42e1e7c4696ff44dd
#
_cell.length_a   1.000
_cell.length_b   1.000
_cell.length_c   1.000
_cell.angle_alpha   90.00
_cell.angle_beta   90.00
_cell.angle_gamma   90.00
#
_symmetry.space_group_name_H-M   'P 1'
#
loop_
_entity.id
_entity.type
_entity.pdbx_description
1 polymer ?
#
loop_
_entity_poly.entity_id
_entity_poly.type
_entity_poly.pdbx_seq_one_letter_code
_entity_poly.pdbx_strand_id
1 'polypeptide(L)'
;MKKLFLSLAFLMLTSLAMAQSTNILSPAYQSSVNSPITYGGNVGINFTTYGLSLDLSPRIGYKITNDLELALNINGSLQHTEYYRSLSLGVGPSLAYYIGRAAYLSSSFQHYFVSLKNKSTSYTHNTEEDALYLGGGYMQQLGNNTYLQIGASYNVLYKKDKSIFSSGLVPHVGIVIGL
;
A
#
# COMPACT_ATOMS: atom_id res chain seq x y z
N MET A 1 -6.59 2.00 -28.65
CA MET A 1 -6.01 1.69 -27.34
C MET A 1 -6.87 2.17 -26.15
N LYS A 2 -7.33 3.43 -26.08
CA LYS A 2 -8.19 3.92 -24.96
C LYS A 2 -9.51 3.16 -24.79
N LYS A 3 -10.16 2.70 -25.87
CA LYS A 3 -11.42 1.93 -25.80
C LYS A 3 -11.22 0.50 -25.27
N LEU A 4 -10.06 -0.10 -25.54
CA LEU A 4 -9.71 -1.44 -25.04
C LEU A 4 -9.44 -1.42 -23.53
N PHE A 5 -8.78 -0.37 -23.03
CA PHE A 5 -8.54 -0.17 -21.59
C PHE A 5 -9.85 0.04 -20.81
N LEU A 6 -10.78 0.80 -21.41
CA LEU A 6 -12.08 1.06 -20.77
C LEU A 6 -12.93 -0.22 -20.70
N SER A 7 -12.90 -1.06 -21.73
CA SER A 7 -13.63 -2.34 -21.73
C SER A 7 -13.03 -3.36 -20.76
N LEU A 8 -11.70 -3.39 -20.62
CA LEU A 8 -11.03 -4.27 -19.66
C LEU A 8 -11.30 -3.84 -18.21
N ALA A 9 -11.31 -2.53 -17.94
CA ALA A 9 -11.67 -1.98 -16.64
C ALA A 9 -13.14 -2.27 -16.30
N PHE A 10 -14.04 -2.17 -17.27
CA PHE A 10 -15.45 -2.49 -17.07
C PHE A 10 -15.69 -3.99 -16.85
N LEU A 11 -14.95 -4.86 -17.53
CA LEU A 11 -15.00 -6.31 -17.34
C LEU A 11 -14.50 -6.71 -15.94
N MET A 12 -13.47 -6.05 -15.44
CA MET A 12 -12.97 -6.25 -14.07
C MET A 12 -13.96 -5.78 -13.01
N LEU A 13 -14.67 -4.65 -13.23
CA LEU A 13 -15.72 -4.19 -12.32
C LEU A 13 -16.92 -5.13 -12.26
N THR A 14 -17.32 -5.72 -13.38
CA THR A 14 -18.46 -6.66 -13.43
C THR A 14 -18.14 -8.00 -12.77
N SER A 15 -16.90 -8.48 -12.85
CA SER A 15 -16.48 -9.70 -12.15
C SER A 15 -16.42 -9.50 -10.62
N LEU A 16 -16.10 -8.30 -10.14
CA LEU A 16 -16.17 -7.96 -8.73
C LEU A 16 -17.62 -7.91 -8.19
N ALA A 17 -18.57 -7.48 -9.00
CA ALA A 17 -19.99 -7.44 -8.62
C ALA A 17 -20.61 -8.84 -8.48
N MET A 18 -20.14 -9.83 -9.24
CA MET A 18 -20.60 -11.22 -9.14
C MET A 18 -20.00 -12.01 -7.97
N ALA A 19 -18.88 -11.53 -7.40
CA ALA A 19 -18.26 -12.15 -6.22
C ALA A 19 -18.97 -11.82 -4.90
N GLN A 20 -20.00 -10.97 -4.93
CA GLN A 20 -20.78 -10.59 -3.74
C GLN A 20 -21.96 -11.51 -3.45
N SER A 21 -22.04 -12.68 -4.09
CA SER A 21 -23.08 -13.65 -3.76
C SER A 21 -22.76 -14.37 -2.45
N THR A 22 -23.51 -14.00 -1.43
CA THR A 22 -23.96 -14.84 -0.33
C THR A 22 -22.93 -15.26 0.72
N ASN A 23 -22.72 -14.40 1.71
CA ASN A 23 -22.61 -14.90 3.10
C ASN A 23 -23.01 -13.80 4.10
N ILE A 24 -24.22 -13.25 3.97
CA ILE A 24 -24.79 -12.29 4.94
C ILE A 24 -25.26 -12.99 6.23
N LEU A 25 -25.30 -14.31 6.25
CA LEU A 25 -25.79 -15.09 7.41
C LEU A 25 -24.88 -16.26 7.72
N SER A 26 -23.72 -15.99 8.28
CA SER A 26 -23.04 -16.97 9.11
C SER A 26 -22.83 -16.36 10.49
N PRO A 27 -23.68 -16.74 11.48
CA PRO A 27 -23.38 -16.38 12.85
C PRO A 27 -22.14 -17.14 13.30
N ALA A 28 -21.19 -16.43 13.85
CA ALA A 28 -20.12 -16.94 14.70
C ALA A 28 -19.21 -17.98 14.06
N TYR A 29 -18.41 -17.62 13.06
CA TYR A 29 -17.11 -18.27 12.95
C TYR A 29 -16.17 -17.64 13.99
N GLN A 30 -16.20 -18.15 15.20
CA GLN A 30 -15.15 -17.97 16.18
C GLN A 30 -13.91 -18.66 15.64
N SER A 31 -13.10 -17.95 14.88
CA SER A 31 -11.77 -18.41 14.55
C SER A 31 -10.93 -18.38 15.82
N SER A 32 -10.63 -19.53 16.32
CA SER A 32 -9.86 -19.81 17.53
C SER A 32 -8.35 -19.60 17.36
N VAL A 33 -7.92 -18.56 16.70
CA VAL A 33 -6.54 -18.10 16.76
C VAL A 33 -6.57 -16.66 17.19
N ASN A 34 -6.67 -16.44 18.49
CA ASN A 34 -6.59 -15.12 19.14
C ASN A 34 -5.16 -14.56 19.15
N SER A 35 -4.40 -14.69 18.08
CA SER A 35 -3.17 -13.94 17.97
C SER A 35 -3.49 -12.47 17.76
N PRO A 36 -3.03 -11.56 18.61
CA PRO A 36 -3.17 -10.14 18.38
C PRO A 36 -2.24 -9.64 17.26
N ILE A 37 -1.36 -10.50 16.76
CA ILE A 37 -0.36 -10.16 15.76
C ILE A 37 -0.92 -10.39 14.37
N THR A 38 -0.71 -9.42 13.48
CA THR A 38 -1.04 -9.48 12.07
C THR A 38 0.24 -9.38 11.24
N TYR A 39 0.22 -9.99 10.07
CA TYR A 39 1.28 -9.93 9.09
C TYR A 39 0.71 -9.45 7.77
N GLY A 40 1.53 -8.82 6.96
CA GLY A 40 1.06 -8.39 5.67
C GLY A 40 2.05 -7.52 4.93
N GLY A 41 1.54 -6.85 3.93
CA GLY A 41 2.32 -5.92 3.15
C GLY A 41 1.58 -5.47 1.91
N ASN A 42 2.10 -4.40 1.32
CA ASN A 42 1.58 -3.82 0.09
C ASN A 42 2.63 -3.89 -1.01
N VAL A 43 2.15 -4.00 -2.24
CA VAL A 43 2.93 -3.79 -3.46
C VAL A 43 2.34 -2.61 -4.18
N GLY A 44 3.18 -1.67 -4.59
CA GLY A 44 2.82 -0.52 -5.40
C GLY A 44 3.60 -0.51 -6.71
N ILE A 45 2.96 -0.08 -7.77
CA ILE A 45 3.59 0.15 -9.07
C ILE A 45 3.18 1.53 -9.53
N ASN A 46 4.18 2.39 -9.75
CA ASN A 46 3.98 3.73 -10.28
C ASN A 46 4.63 3.86 -11.65
N PHE A 47 3.85 4.31 -12.63
CA PHE A 47 4.34 4.65 -13.96
C PHE A 47 4.44 6.17 -14.06
N THR A 48 5.64 6.66 -14.27
CA THR A 48 5.89 8.07 -14.53
C THR A 48 6.30 8.27 -15.99
N THR A 49 6.25 9.50 -16.48
CA THR A 49 6.70 9.84 -17.84
C THR A 49 8.16 9.45 -18.09
N TYR A 50 8.96 9.33 -17.03
CA TYR A 50 10.41 9.10 -17.11
C TYR A 50 10.85 7.70 -16.66
N GLY A 51 9.92 6.84 -16.22
CA GLY A 51 10.29 5.49 -15.79
C GLY A 51 9.27 4.77 -14.93
N LEU A 52 9.70 3.64 -14.39
CA LEU A 52 8.94 2.73 -13.53
C LEU A 52 9.44 2.83 -12.08
N SER A 53 8.52 2.90 -11.13
CA SER A 53 8.78 2.70 -9.71
C SER A 53 8.06 1.44 -9.22
N LEU A 54 8.76 0.63 -8.45
CA LEU A 54 8.24 -0.55 -7.79
C LEU A 54 8.42 -0.39 -6.28
N ASP A 55 7.32 -0.50 -5.56
CA ASP A 55 7.26 -0.31 -4.12
C ASP A 55 6.85 -1.61 -3.43
N LEU A 56 7.57 -2.00 -2.40
CA LEU A 56 7.28 -3.16 -1.56
C LEU A 56 7.29 -2.72 -0.10
N SER A 57 6.21 -3.03 0.63
CA SER A 57 6.00 -2.56 2.00
C SER A 57 5.54 -3.70 2.91
N PRO A 58 6.44 -4.60 3.33
CA PRO A 58 6.11 -5.58 4.38
C PRO A 58 5.77 -4.88 5.69
N ARG A 59 4.85 -5.49 6.45
CA ARG A 59 4.42 -4.96 7.75
C ARG A 59 4.15 -6.06 8.77
N ILE A 60 4.35 -5.71 10.04
CA ILE A 60 3.93 -6.49 11.20
C ILE A 60 3.05 -5.59 12.04
N GLY A 61 1.84 -6.05 12.37
CA GLY A 61 0.86 -5.30 13.13
C GLY A 61 0.46 -5.97 14.43
N TYR A 62 -0.14 -5.17 15.31
CA TYR A 62 -0.74 -5.58 16.57
C TYR A 62 -2.16 -5.02 16.64
N LYS A 63 -3.14 -5.89 16.82
CA LYS A 63 -4.55 -5.51 17.01
C LYS A 63 -4.73 -4.92 18.40
N ILE A 64 -4.99 -3.62 18.48
CA ILE A 64 -5.37 -2.93 19.72
C ILE A 64 -6.82 -3.30 20.06
N THR A 65 -7.67 -3.35 19.05
CA THR A 65 -9.05 -3.83 19.11
C THR A 65 -9.33 -4.73 17.91
N ASN A 66 -10.54 -5.25 17.78
CA ASN A 66 -10.93 -6.03 16.60
C ASN A 66 -10.83 -5.23 15.29
N ASP A 67 -10.98 -3.90 15.36
CA ASP A 67 -11.03 -3.03 14.20
C ASP A 67 -9.87 -2.03 14.12
N LEU A 68 -9.05 -1.92 15.17
CA LEU A 68 -7.93 -0.99 15.23
C LEU A 68 -6.61 -1.74 15.34
N GLU A 69 -5.69 -1.47 14.43
CA GLU A 69 -4.37 -2.07 14.36
C GLU A 69 -3.28 -1.01 14.35
N LEU A 70 -2.25 -1.21 15.16
CA LEU A 70 -0.98 -0.51 15.09
C LEU A 70 0.04 -1.41 14.41
N ALA A 71 0.76 -0.93 13.40
CA ALA A 71 1.77 -1.73 12.71
C ALA A 71 3.08 -0.97 12.52
N LEU A 72 4.15 -1.72 12.33
CA LEU A 72 5.43 -1.24 11.84
C LEU A 72 5.59 -1.67 10.38
N ASN A 73 5.90 -0.71 9.53
CA ASN A 73 6.15 -0.94 8.10
C ASN A 73 7.61 -0.73 7.77
N ILE A 74 8.12 -1.55 6.86
CA ILE A 74 9.39 -1.34 6.19
C ILE A 74 9.07 -1.16 4.71
N ASN A 75 9.43 -0.03 4.12
CA ASN A 75 9.15 0.28 2.72
C ASN A 75 10.44 0.23 1.91
N GLY A 76 10.42 -0.49 0.81
CA GLY A 76 11.48 -0.47 -0.20
C GLY A 76 10.92 0.05 -1.50
N SER A 77 11.54 1.06 -2.10
CA SER A 77 11.17 1.57 -3.43
C SER A 77 12.37 1.58 -4.35
N LEU A 78 12.18 1.01 -5.54
CA LEU A 78 13.15 1.00 -6.62
C LEU A 78 12.59 1.81 -7.77
N GLN A 79 13.23 2.93 -8.10
CA GLN A 79 12.88 3.73 -9.24
C GLN A 79 13.99 3.67 -10.29
N HIS A 80 13.61 3.35 -11.50
CA HIS A 80 14.49 3.27 -12.65
C HIS A 80 14.01 4.24 -13.73
N THR A 81 14.84 5.23 -14.04
CA THR A 81 14.61 6.17 -15.13
C THR A 81 15.77 6.14 -16.13
N GLU A 82 15.64 6.82 -17.24
CA GLU A 82 16.74 6.96 -18.23
C GLU A 82 17.97 7.64 -17.63
N TYR A 83 17.78 8.60 -16.74
CA TYR A 83 18.84 9.49 -16.23
C TYR A 83 19.40 9.08 -14.87
N TYR A 84 18.59 8.45 -14.03
CA TYR A 84 18.99 8.07 -12.67
C TYR A 84 18.36 6.76 -12.20
N ARG A 85 18.97 6.19 -11.19
CA ARG A 85 18.42 5.07 -10.41
C ARG A 85 18.32 5.52 -8.96
N SER A 86 17.14 5.36 -8.38
CA SER A 86 16.89 5.64 -6.97
C SER A 86 16.54 4.37 -6.23
N LEU A 87 17.16 4.20 -5.07
CA LEU A 87 16.78 3.22 -4.06
C LEU A 87 16.35 3.99 -2.82
N SER A 88 15.12 3.73 -2.37
CA SER A 88 14.59 4.33 -1.14
C SER A 88 14.24 3.23 -0.16
N LEU A 89 14.64 3.39 1.09
CA LEU A 89 14.27 2.54 2.22
C LEU A 89 13.58 3.40 3.26
N GLY A 90 12.35 3.05 3.62
CA GLY A 90 11.56 3.74 4.61
C GLY A 90 11.21 2.81 5.77
N VAL A 91 11.09 3.37 6.96
CA VAL A 91 10.60 2.67 8.14
C VAL A 91 9.71 3.58 8.95
N GLY A 92 8.64 3.04 9.50
CA GLY A 92 7.79 3.82 10.39
C GLY A 92 6.50 3.13 10.80
N PRO A 93 5.83 3.71 11.81
CA PRO A 93 4.56 3.21 12.32
C PRO A 93 3.39 3.52 11.38
N SER A 94 2.37 2.68 11.46
CA SER A 94 1.07 2.92 10.84
C SER A 94 -0.08 2.52 11.76
N LEU A 95 -1.19 3.20 11.58
CA LEU A 95 -2.45 2.91 12.22
C LEU A 95 -3.48 2.59 11.14
N ALA A 96 -4.20 1.49 11.31
CA ALA A 96 -5.27 1.09 10.42
C ALA A 96 -6.57 0.87 11.20
N TYR A 97 -7.66 1.40 10.66
CA TYR A 97 -9.01 1.19 11.18
C TYR A 97 -9.84 0.45 10.14
N TYR A 98 -10.37 -0.70 10.53
CA TYR A 98 -11.12 -1.61 9.66
C TYR A 98 -12.63 -1.41 9.83
N ILE A 99 -13.31 -1.11 8.75
CA ILE A 99 -14.74 -0.82 8.73
C ILE A 99 -15.48 -2.06 8.22
N GLY A 100 -16.06 -2.83 9.16
CA GLY A 100 -16.87 -4.00 8.84
C GLY A 100 -16.16 -5.06 8.00
N ARG A 101 -14.81 -5.07 8.01
CA ARG A 101 -13.97 -5.96 7.18
C ARG A 101 -14.17 -5.80 5.66
N ALA A 102 -14.85 -4.74 5.23
CA ALA A 102 -15.08 -4.41 3.83
C ALA A 102 -14.24 -3.22 3.36
N ALA A 103 -13.88 -2.33 4.27
CA ALA A 103 -13.07 -1.16 3.98
C ALA A 103 -12.08 -0.89 5.11
N TYR A 104 -11.09 -0.05 4.84
CA TYR A 104 -10.13 0.42 5.85
C TYR A 104 -9.75 1.86 5.62
N LEU A 105 -9.39 2.52 6.70
CA LEU A 105 -8.69 3.80 6.72
C LEU A 105 -7.31 3.59 7.32
N SER A 106 -6.33 4.30 6.83
CA SER A 106 -4.96 4.17 7.34
C SER A 106 -4.23 5.51 7.43
N SER A 107 -3.39 5.60 8.44
CA SER A 107 -2.41 6.66 8.59
C SER A 107 -1.04 6.02 8.79
N SER A 108 0.00 6.49 8.10
CA SER A 108 1.34 5.93 8.21
C SER A 108 2.39 7.03 8.15
N PHE A 109 3.19 7.14 9.18
CA PHE A 109 4.39 7.99 9.16
C PHE A 109 5.58 7.13 8.71
N GLN A 110 6.39 7.65 7.80
CA GLN A 110 7.55 6.96 7.25
C GLN A 110 8.74 7.90 7.18
N HIS A 111 9.87 7.44 7.67
CA HIS A 111 11.16 8.09 7.47
C HIS A 111 11.93 7.35 6.38
N TYR A 112 12.27 8.03 5.30
CA TYR A 112 12.93 7.47 4.14
C TYR A 112 14.40 7.86 4.06
N PHE A 113 15.25 6.86 3.82
CA PHE A 113 16.63 6.99 3.40
C PHE A 113 16.70 6.75 1.89
N VAL A 114 17.19 7.71 1.15
CA VAL A 114 17.16 7.69 -0.32
C VAL A 114 18.55 7.84 -0.88
N SER A 115 18.93 6.93 -1.75
CA SER A 115 20.17 6.95 -2.50
C SER A 115 19.88 7.15 -3.98
N LEU A 116 20.29 8.29 -4.51
CA LEU A 116 20.13 8.68 -5.91
C LEU A 116 21.48 8.51 -6.63
N LYS A 117 21.53 7.63 -7.62
CA LYS A 117 22.71 7.45 -8.48
C LYS A 117 22.44 8.02 -9.87
N ASN A 118 23.18 9.04 -10.26
CA ASN A 118 23.17 9.57 -11.60
C ASN A 118 23.96 8.64 -12.54
N LYS A 119 23.35 8.28 -13.68
CA LYS A 119 23.97 7.34 -14.64
C LYS A 119 25.10 7.97 -15.46
N SER A 120 25.05 9.27 -15.70
CA SER A 120 26.04 9.98 -16.53
C SER A 120 27.33 10.32 -15.78
N THR A 121 27.21 10.69 -14.48
CA THR A 121 28.37 11.16 -13.70
C THR A 121 28.83 10.17 -12.65
N SER A 122 28.13 9.03 -12.48
CA SER A 122 28.36 8.04 -11.40
C SER A 122 28.34 8.66 -9.99
N TYR A 123 27.86 9.87 -9.84
CA TYR A 123 27.73 10.56 -8.56
C TYR A 123 26.54 10.02 -7.78
N THR A 124 26.76 9.68 -6.50
CA THR A 124 25.71 9.22 -5.60
C THR A 124 25.39 10.34 -4.61
N HIS A 125 24.12 10.70 -4.53
CA HIS A 125 23.60 11.67 -3.56
C HIS A 125 22.65 10.95 -2.60
N ASN A 126 22.92 11.07 -1.30
CA ASN A 126 22.06 10.53 -0.25
C ASN A 126 21.24 11.67 0.35
N THR A 127 19.96 11.42 0.54
CA THR A 127 19.02 12.35 1.17
C THR A 127 18.02 11.60 2.03
N GLU A 128 17.38 12.31 2.92
CA GLU A 128 16.33 11.79 3.80
C GLU A 128 15.06 12.59 3.58
N GLU A 129 13.91 11.92 3.71
CA GLU A 129 12.61 12.56 3.59
C GLU A 129 11.59 11.89 4.50
N ASP A 130 10.82 12.73 5.20
CA ASP A 130 9.68 12.29 5.99
C ASP A 130 8.41 12.33 5.15
N ALA A 131 7.58 11.31 5.30
CA ALA A 131 6.30 11.22 4.65
C ALA A 131 5.21 10.83 5.65
N LEU A 132 4.06 11.49 5.56
CA LEU A 132 2.86 11.15 6.30
C LEU A 132 1.76 10.79 5.29
N TYR A 133 1.45 9.51 5.22
CA TYR A 133 0.43 8.99 4.35
C TYR A 133 -0.91 8.91 5.07
N LEU A 134 -1.95 9.45 4.46
CA LEU A 134 -3.34 9.20 4.82
C LEU A 134 -4.02 8.48 3.66
N GLY A 135 -4.71 7.41 3.93
CA GLY A 135 -5.28 6.59 2.88
C GLY A 135 -6.40 5.68 3.34
N GLY A 136 -6.78 4.81 2.44
CA GLY A 136 -7.79 3.81 2.68
C GLY A 136 -8.14 3.05 1.42
N GLY A 137 -9.05 2.13 1.55
CA GLY A 137 -9.46 1.31 0.43
C GLY A 137 -10.49 0.26 0.79
N TYR A 138 -10.70 -0.60 -0.18
CA TYR A 138 -11.57 -1.74 -0.08
C TYR A 138 -10.82 -2.97 0.41
N MET A 139 -11.53 -3.85 1.12
CA MET A 139 -11.01 -5.13 1.58
C MET A 139 -11.87 -6.28 1.06
N GLN A 140 -11.23 -7.32 0.57
CA GLN A 140 -11.87 -8.57 0.15
C GLN A 140 -11.30 -9.73 0.96
N GLN A 141 -12.16 -10.48 1.63
CA GLN A 141 -11.75 -11.69 2.30
C GLN A 141 -11.36 -12.76 1.27
N LEU A 142 -10.15 -13.30 1.38
CA LEU A 142 -9.63 -14.39 0.54
C LEU A 142 -9.70 -15.76 1.23
N GLY A 143 -9.75 -15.76 2.56
CA GLY A 143 -9.78 -16.97 3.37
C GLY A 143 -9.94 -16.65 4.84
N ASN A 144 -9.80 -17.65 5.70
CA ASN A 144 -9.87 -17.44 7.15
C ASN A 144 -8.77 -16.45 7.56
N ASN A 145 -9.14 -15.32 8.13
CA ASN A 145 -8.22 -14.29 8.65
C ASN A 145 -7.27 -13.68 7.59
N THR A 146 -7.54 -13.84 6.29
CA THR A 146 -6.72 -13.29 5.20
C THR A 146 -7.55 -12.38 4.33
N TYR A 147 -7.08 -11.15 4.12
CA TYR A 147 -7.76 -10.11 3.36
C TYR A 147 -6.85 -9.51 2.31
N LEU A 148 -7.37 -9.38 1.10
CA LEU A 148 -6.82 -8.53 0.05
C LEU A 148 -7.23 -7.09 0.34
N GLN A 149 -6.30 -6.16 0.23
CA GLN A 149 -6.53 -4.72 0.34
C GLN A 149 -6.23 -4.05 -1.00
N ILE A 150 -7.14 -3.23 -1.50
CA ILE A 150 -6.95 -2.42 -2.70
C ILE A 150 -7.29 -0.99 -2.33
N GLY A 151 -6.35 -0.08 -2.48
CA GLY A 151 -6.56 1.29 -2.05
C GLY A 151 -5.56 2.28 -2.59
N ALA A 152 -5.60 3.46 -2.02
CA ALA A 152 -4.66 4.52 -2.28
C ALA A 152 -4.36 5.32 -1.02
N SER A 153 -3.17 5.87 -0.95
CA SER A 153 -2.72 6.77 0.11
C SER A 153 -2.18 8.05 -0.48
N TYR A 154 -2.32 9.15 0.24
CA TYR A 154 -1.76 10.43 -0.14
C TYR A 154 -0.75 10.90 0.90
N ASN A 155 0.47 11.22 0.45
CA ASN A 155 1.48 11.84 1.29
C ASN A 155 1.13 13.32 1.52
N VAL A 156 0.66 13.66 2.72
CA VAL A 156 0.25 15.03 3.06
C VAL A 156 1.42 15.99 3.24
N LEU A 157 2.65 15.46 3.38
CA LEU A 157 3.88 16.24 3.43
C LEU A 157 4.48 16.47 2.03
N TYR A 158 3.90 15.86 1.00
CA TYR A 158 4.39 15.98 -0.38
C TYR A 158 4.42 17.44 -0.86
N LYS A 159 5.55 17.84 -1.42
CA LYS A 159 5.76 19.13 -2.06
C LYS A 159 6.37 18.92 -3.45
N LYS A 160 5.66 19.31 -4.50
CA LYS A 160 6.00 19.05 -5.91
C LYS A 160 7.46 19.39 -6.28
N ASP A 161 8.01 20.48 -5.70
CA ASP A 161 9.33 20.99 -6.09
C ASP A 161 10.45 20.59 -5.09
N LYS A 162 10.12 19.86 -4.02
CA LYS A 162 11.07 19.52 -2.94
C LYS A 162 11.11 18.04 -2.63
N SER A 163 9.99 17.31 -2.86
CA SER A 163 9.92 15.90 -2.56
C SER A 163 10.70 15.07 -3.57
N ILE A 164 11.37 14.03 -3.09
CA ILE A 164 12.03 13.01 -3.92
C ILE A 164 11.03 12.14 -4.68
N PHE A 165 9.76 12.12 -4.21
CA PHE A 165 8.69 11.36 -4.85
C PHE A 165 8.09 12.16 -6.02
N SER A 166 7.75 11.47 -7.09
CA SER A 166 7.13 12.07 -8.29
C SER A 166 5.66 12.45 -8.09
N SER A 167 4.99 11.82 -7.13
CA SER A 167 3.58 12.04 -6.80
C SER A 167 3.33 11.84 -5.31
N GLY A 168 2.42 12.61 -4.74
CA GLY A 168 1.91 12.36 -3.40
C GLY A 168 0.89 11.21 -3.33
N LEU A 169 0.24 10.87 -4.45
CA LEU A 169 -0.73 9.78 -4.51
C LEU A 169 -0.05 8.45 -4.82
N VAL A 170 -0.29 7.45 -3.97
CA VAL A 170 0.28 6.11 -4.08
C VAL A 170 -0.83 5.07 -4.08
N PRO A 171 -1.24 4.55 -5.24
CA PRO A 171 -2.12 3.40 -5.31
C PRO A 171 -1.36 2.15 -4.85
N HIS A 172 -2.05 1.26 -4.14
CA HIS A 172 -1.44 0.04 -3.63
C HIS A 172 -2.41 -1.13 -3.58
N VAL A 173 -1.85 -2.32 -3.67
CA VAL A 173 -2.52 -3.59 -3.43
C VAL A 173 -1.73 -4.35 -2.38
N GLY A 174 -2.43 -4.92 -1.41
CA GLY A 174 -1.78 -5.60 -0.31
C GLY A 174 -2.55 -6.78 0.21
N ILE A 175 -1.91 -7.52 1.11
CA ILE A 175 -2.50 -8.63 1.83
C ILE A 175 -2.28 -8.42 3.33
N VAL A 176 -3.31 -8.75 4.10
CA VAL A 176 -3.27 -8.79 5.56
C VAL A 176 -3.73 -10.15 6.05
N ILE A 177 -2.97 -10.72 6.96
CA ILE A 177 -3.19 -12.03 7.56
C ILE A 177 -3.30 -11.86 9.07
N GLY A 178 -4.27 -12.53 9.68
CA GLY A 178 -4.47 -12.49 11.14
C GLY A 178 -5.54 -11.50 11.60
N LEU A 179 -6.31 -10.93 10.67
CA LEU A 179 -7.42 -10.02 11.01
C LEU A 179 -8.66 -10.75 11.52
#